data_a9c0a856bad70936cefe1bf92e883c92
#
_entry.id   a9c0a856bad70936cefe1bf92e883c92
#
_cell.length_a   1.000
_cell.length_b   1.000
_cell.length_c   1.000
_cell.angle_alpha   90.00
_cell.angle_beta   90.00
_cell.angle_gamma   90.00
#
_symmetry.space_group_name_H-M   'P 1'
#
loop_
_entity.id
_entity.type
_entity.pdbx_description
1 polymer ?
#
loop_
_entity_poly.entity_id
_entity_poly.type
_entity_poly.pdbx_seq_one_letter_code
_entity_poly.pdbx_strand_id
1 'polypeptide(L)'
;METALAWPKSSKPARDPDPARVAAELVDETVNAIRNRGHTRSLAVRIAAAELGLRLRRVRSLIYGDPVVVADEELVRLRMAYVRHLESEVVQLAARSAAARERLRQMTEGGS
;
A
#
# COMPACT_ATOMS: atom_id res chain seq x y z
N MET A 1 23.23 19.92 -12.06
CA MET A 1 23.11 19.51 -11.69
C MET A 1 22.52 18.88 -11.18
N GLU A 2 22.53 18.75 -11.35
CA GLU A 2 22.22 18.06 -10.94
C GLU A 2 21.92 17.49 -10.25
N THR A 3 22.04 17.58 -10.34
CA THR A 3 21.90 17.03 -9.72
C THR A 3 21.59 16.44 -9.01
N ALA A 4 21.75 16.56 -9.19
CA ALA A 4 21.66 15.99 -8.58
C ALA A 4 21.27 15.49 -7.92
N LEU A 5 21.12 15.47 -8.04
CA LEU A 5 20.87 15.01 -7.44
C LEU A 5 20.92 14.29 -6.96
N ALA A 6 21.06 14.29 -7.04
CA ALA A 6 21.35 13.72 -6.62
C ALA A 6 21.10 12.67 -5.93
N TRP A 7 20.93 12.10 -6.13
CA TRP A 7 20.60 11.10 -5.56
C TRP A 7 21.64 10.24 -5.43
N PRO A 8 21.85 10.11 -4.74
CA PRO A 8 22.84 9.53 -4.49
C PRO A 8 23.31 8.56 -5.23
N LYS A 9 23.66 8.74 -5.85
CA LYS A 9 24.20 8.01 -6.52
C LYS A 9 25.02 7.33 -5.86
N SER A 10 25.34 7.77 -5.28
CA SER A 10 26.16 7.15 -4.59
C SER A 10 25.61 6.13 -3.94
N SER A 11 24.72 6.27 -3.77
CA SER A 11 24.18 5.39 -3.10
C SER A 11 23.94 4.35 -3.85
N LYS A 12 24.06 4.11 -4.53
CA LYS A 12 23.82 3.20 -4.98
C LYS A 12 24.24 2.34 -5.23
N PRO A 13 24.50 2.12 -4.78
CA PRO A 13 24.94 1.09 -5.08
C PRO A 13 24.35 0.54 -6.10
N ALA A 14 24.79 0.27 -6.81
CA ALA A 14 24.31 -0.27 -7.88
C ALA A 14 23.57 -1.48 -7.70
N ARG A 15 23.28 -1.80 -6.56
CA ARG A 15 22.61 -3.01 -6.32
C ARG A 15 21.14 -2.79 -6.22
N ASP A 16 20.38 -3.50 -6.98
CA ASP A 16 18.94 -3.43 -6.89
C ASP A 16 18.46 -4.00 -5.57
N PRO A 17 17.38 -3.47 -5.02
CA PRO A 17 16.81 -4.06 -3.83
C PRO A 17 16.36 -5.49 -4.09
N ASP A 18 16.47 -6.33 -3.09
CA ASP A 18 15.99 -7.69 -3.17
C ASP A 18 14.49 -7.68 -3.49
N PRO A 19 14.05 -8.36 -4.53
CA PRO A 19 12.62 -8.39 -4.88
C PRO A 19 11.73 -8.86 -3.74
N ALA A 20 12.19 -9.83 -2.95
CA ALA A 20 11.40 -10.31 -1.83
C ALA A 20 11.22 -9.22 -0.79
N ARG A 21 12.23 -8.42 -0.56
CA ARG A 21 12.16 -7.32 0.39
C ARG A 21 11.19 -6.25 -0.09
N VAL A 22 11.26 -5.90 -1.36
CA VAL A 22 10.34 -4.91 -1.93
C VAL A 22 8.91 -5.43 -1.83
N ALA A 23 8.69 -6.69 -2.17
CA ALA A 23 7.36 -7.29 -2.07
C ALA A 23 6.84 -7.25 -0.64
N ALA A 24 7.70 -7.58 0.32
CA ALA A 24 7.30 -7.57 1.72
C ALA A 24 6.89 -6.17 2.18
N GLU A 25 7.62 -5.16 1.73
CA GLU A 25 7.29 -3.79 2.08
C GLU A 25 5.94 -3.35 1.50
N LEU A 26 5.68 -3.72 0.25
CA LEU A 26 4.40 -3.37 -0.37
C LEU A 26 3.23 -4.06 0.33
N VAL A 27 3.41 -5.33 0.69
CA VAL A 27 2.38 -6.07 1.40
C VAL A 27 2.16 -5.46 2.78
N ASP A 28 3.24 -5.14 3.48
CA ASP A 28 3.14 -4.59 4.83
C ASP A 28 2.43 -3.24 4.82
N GLU A 29 2.75 -2.38 3.86
CA GLU A 29 2.08 -1.08 3.75
C GLU A 29 0.59 -1.26 3.46
N THR A 30 0.25 -2.22 2.61
CA THR A 30 -1.16 -2.49 2.31
C THR A 30 -1.91 -2.96 3.55
N VAL A 31 -1.31 -3.88 4.31
CA VAL A 31 -1.92 -4.36 5.53
C VAL A 31 -2.12 -3.23 6.54
N ASN A 32 -1.11 -2.39 6.69
CA ASN A 32 -1.19 -1.28 7.64
C ASN A 32 -2.27 -0.27 7.23
N ALA A 33 -2.39 0.01 5.94
CA ALA A 33 -3.43 0.92 5.46
C ALA A 33 -4.82 0.36 5.75
N ILE A 34 -5.00 -0.94 5.56
CA ILE A 34 -6.29 -1.58 5.82
C ILE A 34 -6.58 -1.59 7.32
N ARG A 35 -5.57 -1.85 8.15
CA ARG A 35 -5.75 -1.79 9.59
C ARG A 35 -6.18 -0.39 10.03
N ASN A 36 -5.63 0.63 9.42
CA ASN A 36 -5.98 2.00 9.78
C ASN A 36 -7.42 2.35 9.46
N ARG A 37 -8.10 1.52 8.67
CA ARG A 37 -9.54 1.68 8.45
C ARG A 37 -10.37 1.07 9.57
N GLY A 38 -9.73 0.47 10.58
CA GLY A 38 -10.43 -0.10 11.71
C GLY A 38 -10.52 -1.61 11.72
N HIS A 39 -9.82 -2.27 10.82
CA HIS A 39 -9.85 -3.75 10.78
C HIS A 39 -8.81 -4.34 11.70
N THR A 40 -9.07 -5.54 12.19
CA THR A 40 -8.07 -6.28 12.95
C THR A 40 -6.94 -6.68 12.02
N ARG A 41 -5.79 -7.00 12.61
CA ARG A 41 -4.65 -7.43 11.79
C ARG A 41 -4.99 -8.68 10.97
N SER A 42 -5.66 -9.65 11.59
CA SER A 42 -6.00 -10.88 10.90
C SER A 42 -6.87 -10.62 9.67
N LEU A 43 -7.89 -9.78 9.83
CA LEU A 43 -8.76 -9.44 8.72
C LEU A 43 -8.03 -8.60 7.69
N ALA A 44 -7.19 -7.67 8.14
CA ALA A 44 -6.43 -6.82 7.23
C ALA A 44 -5.51 -7.65 6.33
N VAL A 45 -4.89 -8.69 6.88
CA VAL A 45 -4.03 -9.58 6.08
C VAL A 45 -4.84 -10.27 5.00
N ARG A 46 -6.05 -10.74 5.33
CA ARG A 46 -6.90 -11.39 4.34
C ARG A 46 -7.36 -10.42 3.25
N ILE A 47 -7.74 -9.22 3.64
CA ILE A 47 -8.16 -8.22 2.69
C ILE A 47 -6.99 -7.83 1.77
N ALA A 48 -5.81 -7.66 2.35
CA ALA A 48 -4.63 -7.33 1.57
C ALA A 48 -4.32 -8.41 0.54
N ALA A 49 -4.43 -9.68 0.95
CA ALA A 49 -4.20 -10.79 0.03
C ALA A 49 -5.14 -10.71 -1.17
N ALA A 50 -6.41 -10.45 -0.90
CA ALA A 50 -7.40 -10.34 -1.98
C ALA A 50 -7.10 -9.13 -2.88
N GLU A 51 -6.79 -7.98 -2.29
CA GLU A 51 -6.53 -6.77 -3.07
C GLU A 51 -5.28 -6.91 -3.93
N LEU A 52 -4.26 -7.56 -3.41
CA LEU A 52 -3.00 -7.71 -4.13
C LEU A 52 -2.96 -8.94 -5.03
N GLY A 53 -4.01 -9.76 -5.00
CA GLY A 53 -4.06 -10.95 -5.83
C GLY A 53 -3.08 -12.02 -5.39
N LEU A 54 -2.79 -12.09 -4.11
CA LEU A 54 -1.86 -13.05 -3.56
C LEU A 54 -2.60 -14.07 -2.70
N ARG A 55 -2.03 -15.26 -2.60
CA ARG A 55 -2.55 -16.23 -1.66
C ARG A 55 -2.24 -15.80 -0.24
N LEU A 56 -3.14 -16.10 0.67
CA LEU A 56 -2.97 -15.74 2.08
C LEU A 56 -1.64 -16.24 2.64
N ARG A 57 -1.29 -17.47 2.28
CA ARG A 57 -0.04 -18.06 2.73
C ARG A 57 1.17 -17.26 2.26
N ARG A 58 1.11 -16.78 1.01
CA ARG A 58 2.18 -15.98 0.44
C ARG A 58 2.33 -14.67 1.18
N VAL A 59 1.21 -14.02 1.47
CA VAL A 59 1.21 -12.77 2.22
C VAL A 59 1.84 -12.99 3.60
N ARG A 60 1.46 -14.05 4.27
CA ARG A 60 2.03 -14.34 5.59
C ARG A 60 3.52 -14.58 5.53
N SER A 61 3.97 -15.34 4.53
CA SER A 61 5.41 -15.58 4.39
C SER A 61 6.17 -14.29 4.19
N LEU A 62 5.65 -13.39 3.38
CA LEU A 62 6.31 -12.11 3.14
C LEU A 62 6.33 -11.25 4.39
N ILE A 63 5.23 -11.21 5.13
CA ILE A 63 5.14 -10.40 6.33
C ILE A 63 6.09 -10.89 7.41
N TYR A 64 6.18 -12.21 7.57
CA TYR A 64 7.01 -12.78 8.64
C TYR A 64 8.48 -12.89 8.27
N GLY A 65 8.82 -12.48 7.05
CA GLY A 65 10.22 -12.52 6.65
C GLY A 65 10.74 -13.89 6.33
N ASP A 66 9.85 -14.84 6.02
CA ASP A 66 10.27 -16.16 5.61
C ASP A 66 11.09 -16.08 4.33
N PRO A 67 12.10 -16.93 4.17
CA PRO A 67 12.84 -16.93 2.91
C PRO A 67 11.94 -17.37 1.77
N VAL A 68 11.69 -16.45 0.84
CA VAL A 68 10.86 -16.71 -0.32
C VAL A 68 11.55 -16.15 -1.55
N VAL A 69 11.28 -16.75 -2.69
CA VAL A 69 11.76 -16.26 -3.97
C VAL A 69 10.62 -15.51 -4.65
N VAL A 70 10.89 -14.27 -5.03
CA VAL A 70 9.90 -13.45 -5.73
C VAL A 70 10.45 -13.20 -7.13
N ALA A 71 9.75 -13.72 -8.13
CA ALA A 71 10.16 -13.54 -9.52
C ALA A 71 9.88 -12.10 -9.96
N ASP A 72 10.63 -11.65 -10.96
CA ASP A 72 10.46 -10.30 -11.47
C ASP A 72 9.03 -10.05 -11.95
N GLU A 73 8.43 -11.03 -12.64
CA GLU A 73 7.06 -10.87 -13.10
C GLU A 73 6.08 -10.77 -11.95
N GLU A 74 6.33 -11.52 -10.89
CA GLU A 74 5.48 -11.45 -9.71
C GLU A 74 5.56 -10.05 -9.09
N LEU A 75 6.77 -9.51 -9.00
CA LEU A 75 6.95 -8.18 -8.43
C LEU A 75 6.27 -7.11 -9.29
N VAL A 76 6.35 -7.25 -10.61
CA VAL A 76 5.65 -6.31 -11.50
C VAL A 76 4.14 -6.36 -11.25
N ARG A 77 3.58 -7.56 -11.19
CA ARG A 77 2.14 -7.70 -10.94
C ARG A 77 1.75 -7.14 -9.57
N LEU A 78 2.61 -7.36 -8.58
CA LEU A 78 2.35 -6.86 -7.24
C LEU A 78 2.37 -5.33 -7.22
N ARG A 79 3.35 -4.73 -7.89
CA ARG A 79 3.40 -3.28 -7.97
C ARG A 79 2.17 -2.70 -8.65
N MET A 80 1.69 -3.35 -9.71
CA MET A 80 0.49 -2.89 -10.38
C MET A 80 -0.73 -3.00 -9.48
N ALA A 81 -0.84 -4.08 -8.72
CA ALA A 81 -1.93 -4.24 -7.78
C ALA A 81 -1.85 -3.20 -6.67
N TYR A 82 -0.64 -2.89 -6.22
CA TYR A 82 -0.43 -1.88 -5.19
C TYR A 82 -0.84 -0.50 -5.70
N VAL A 83 -0.51 -0.18 -6.94
CA VAL A 83 -0.93 1.09 -7.54
C VAL A 83 -2.46 1.18 -7.55
N ARG A 84 -3.14 0.09 -7.96
CA ARG A 84 -4.60 0.08 -7.94
C ARG A 84 -5.14 0.26 -6.52
N HIS A 85 -4.46 -0.33 -5.53
CA HIS A 85 -4.84 -0.13 -4.14
C HIS A 85 -4.73 1.33 -3.75
N LEU A 86 -3.64 1.99 -4.11
CA LEU A 86 -3.46 3.41 -3.80
C LEU A 86 -4.48 4.28 -4.50
N GLU A 87 -4.79 3.96 -5.75
CA GLU A 87 -5.81 4.71 -6.49
C GLU A 87 -7.17 4.59 -5.82
N SER A 88 -7.50 3.38 -5.37
CA SER A 88 -8.74 3.16 -4.64
C SER A 88 -8.76 3.94 -3.33
N GLU A 89 -7.63 3.98 -2.62
CA GLU A 89 -7.53 4.76 -1.39
C GLU A 89 -7.78 6.25 -1.65
N VAL A 90 -7.22 6.77 -2.71
CA VAL A 90 -7.42 8.18 -3.06
C VAL A 90 -8.89 8.46 -3.32
N VAL A 91 -9.55 7.59 -4.08
CA VAL A 91 -10.98 7.76 -4.37
C VAL A 91 -11.81 7.71 -3.09
N GLN A 92 -11.52 6.76 -2.21
CA GLN A 92 -12.26 6.62 -0.97
C GLN A 92 -12.04 7.81 -0.04
N LEU A 93 -10.81 8.30 0.03
CA LEU A 93 -10.51 9.47 0.87
C LEU A 93 -11.23 10.71 0.32
N ALA A 94 -11.24 10.87 -0.99
CA ALA A 94 -11.94 12.00 -1.60
C ALA A 94 -13.44 11.93 -1.32
N ALA A 95 -14.02 10.74 -1.42
CA ALA A 95 -15.45 10.57 -1.15
C ALA A 95 -15.77 10.87 0.31
N ARG A 96 -14.94 10.39 1.23
CA ARG A 96 -15.16 10.67 2.65
C ARG A 96 -15.00 12.14 2.96
N SER A 97 -14.02 12.79 2.33
CA SER A 97 -13.80 14.22 2.50
C SER A 97 -15.01 15.02 2.00
N ALA A 98 -15.54 14.64 0.85
CA ALA A 98 -16.72 15.32 0.30
C ALA A 98 -17.93 15.14 1.21
N ALA A 99 -18.13 13.92 1.71
CA ALA A 99 -19.24 13.65 2.61
C ALA A 99 -19.12 14.44 3.91
N ALA A 100 -17.90 14.52 4.43
CA ALA A 100 -17.67 15.27 5.66
C ALA A 100 -17.92 16.76 5.47
N ARG A 101 -17.48 17.30 4.32
CA ARG A 101 -17.72 18.70 4.02
C ARG A 101 -19.21 19.00 3.85
N GLU A 102 -19.92 18.08 3.22
CA GLU A 102 -21.37 18.25 3.07
C GLU A 102 -22.07 18.23 4.41
N ARG A 103 -21.66 17.32 5.28
CA ARG A 103 -22.25 17.26 6.62
C ARG A 103 -21.96 18.52 7.41
N LEU A 104 -20.74 19.02 7.32
CA LEU A 104 -20.36 20.25 8.00
C LEU A 104 -21.21 21.42 7.50
N ARG A 105 -21.40 21.50 6.17
CA ARG A 105 -22.23 22.55 5.59
C ARG A 105 -23.66 22.46 6.10
N GLN A 106 -24.22 21.24 6.13
CA GLN A 106 -25.58 21.06 6.60
C GLN A 106 -25.72 21.48 8.06
N MET A 107 -24.77 21.13 8.89
CA MET A 107 -24.85 21.49 10.30
C MET A 107 -24.67 22.99 10.52
N THR A 108 -23.79 23.60 9.74
CA THR A 108 -23.56 25.03 9.84
C THR A 108 -24.79 25.84 9.39
N GLU A 109 -25.37 25.42 8.27
CA GLU A 109 -26.55 26.14 7.73
C GLU A 109 -27.81 25.76 8.46
N GLY A 110 -27.98 24.49 8.77
CA GLY A 110 -29.19 24.04 9.44
C GLY A 110 -29.27 24.46 10.87
N GLY A 111 -28.16 24.80 11.49
CA GLY A 111 -28.13 25.23 12.88
C GLY A 111 -28.62 26.64 13.10
N SER A 112 -28.84 27.37 12.04
CA SER A 112 -29.26 28.77 12.18
C SER A 112 -30.75 28.91 12.24
#